data_53b02fcbc3ed6411067a2e757e699850
#
_entry.id   53b02fcbc3ed6411067a2e757e699850
#
_cell.length_a   1.000
_cell.length_b   1.000
_cell.length_c   1.000
_cell.angle_alpha   90.00
_cell.angle_beta   90.00
_cell.angle_gamma   90.00
#
_symmetry.space_group_name_H-M   'P 1'
#
loop_
_entity.id
_entity.type
_entity.pdbx_description
1 polymer ?
#
loop_
_entity_poly.entity_id
_entity_poly.type
_entity_poly.pdbx_seq_one_letter_code
_entity_poly.pdbx_strand_id
1 'polypeptide(L)'
;MTGAVILAAGFGTRLAPLTDHTPKPLIDVGGRPVIDHLVSRLQAVDDLDRIIVVASDVHPDAWARWEKRQSEMVQVITNGVTRFKDRRGAIADLGLGLAELDPGAPALVVAGDNLLDEDLGHHLKKALAGDRPAVLCRDLGDDVPPGRFGEITVDDSDTVIRFREKPEHPESPLAATCTYVFPRASDADVATYLADDGHVDSPGGFIAWLSAQRPVGASRLTGRYFDIGNHETLAEARAAFT
;
A
#
# COMPACT_ATOMS: atom_id res chain seq x y z
N MET A 1 19.89 1.67 5.45
CA MET A 1 18.84 2.71 5.47
C MET A 1 17.54 2.09 5.03
N THR A 2 16.40 2.52 5.57
CA THR A 2 15.08 1.95 5.25
C THR A 2 14.34 2.90 4.32
N GLY A 3 13.73 2.38 3.25
CA GLY A 3 12.91 3.17 2.36
C GLY A 3 11.41 2.90 2.52
N ALA A 4 10.58 3.77 1.95
CA ALA A 4 9.16 3.53 1.80
C ALA A 4 8.69 3.83 0.38
N VAL A 5 7.69 3.09 -0.10
CA VAL A 5 7.00 3.32 -1.37
C VAL A 5 5.52 3.56 -1.09
N ILE A 6 4.99 4.68 -1.55
CA ILE A 6 3.56 4.97 -1.55
C ILE A 6 3.02 4.80 -2.97
N LEU A 7 2.12 3.83 -3.17
CA LEU A 7 1.45 3.57 -4.44
C LEU A 7 0.29 4.55 -4.62
N ALA A 8 0.47 5.58 -5.41
CA ALA A 8 -0.43 6.72 -5.54
C ALA A 8 -0.93 6.98 -6.98
N ALA A 9 -0.65 6.07 -7.92
CA ALA A 9 -0.97 6.24 -9.35
C ALA A 9 -2.41 5.84 -9.73
N GLY A 10 -3.24 5.46 -8.75
CA GLY A 10 -4.64 5.08 -8.96
C GLY A 10 -5.51 6.26 -9.41
N PHE A 11 -6.40 6.05 -10.38
CA PHE A 11 -7.24 7.09 -10.98
C PHE A 11 -8.42 7.53 -10.10
N GLY A 12 -8.78 6.76 -9.08
CA GLY A 12 -9.84 7.14 -8.14
C GLY A 12 -11.24 7.27 -8.75
N THR A 13 -11.55 6.61 -9.86
CA THR A 13 -12.79 6.79 -10.65
C THR A 13 -14.08 6.66 -9.86
N ARG A 14 -14.09 5.89 -8.78
CA ARG A 14 -15.26 5.72 -7.88
C ARG A 14 -15.51 6.91 -6.95
N LEU A 15 -14.60 7.88 -6.92
CA LEU A 15 -14.71 9.13 -6.16
C LEU A 15 -15.01 10.35 -7.04
N ALA A 16 -15.27 10.15 -8.34
CA ALA A 16 -15.72 11.24 -9.20
C ALA A 16 -16.98 11.88 -8.62
N PRO A 17 -17.15 13.22 -8.71
CA PRO A 17 -16.29 14.18 -9.44
C PRO A 17 -15.09 14.71 -8.63
N LEU A 18 -14.88 14.29 -7.38
CA LEU A 18 -13.77 14.81 -6.54
C LEU A 18 -12.40 14.55 -7.16
N THR A 19 -12.26 13.44 -7.87
CA THR A 19 -11.00 13.03 -8.50
C THR A 19 -10.81 13.54 -9.92
N ASP A 20 -11.75 14.30 -10.46
CA ASP A 20 -11.62 14.89 -11.81
C ASP A 20 -10.49 15.94 -11.87
N HIS A 21 -10.19 16.58 -10.74
CA HIS A 21 -9.20 17.66 -10.64
C HIS A 21 -8.19 17.47 -9.50
N THR A 22 -8.33 16.41 -8.71
CA THR A 22 -7.48 16.15 -7.54
C THR A 22 -7.12 14.68 -7.48
N PRO A 23 -5.83 14.31 -7.44
CA PRO A 23 -5.43 12.93 -7.16
C PRO A 23 -6.10 12.40 -5.90
N LYS A 24 -6.58 11.16 -5.93
CA LYS A 24 -7.26 10.53 -4.80
C LYS A 24 -6.48 10.66 -3.46
N PRO A 25 -5.15 10.44 -3.41
CA PRO A 25 -4.38 10.59 -2.18
C PRO A 25 -4.28 12.04 -1.67
N LEU A 26 -4.58 13.03 -2.51
CA LEU A 26 -4.60 14.45 -2.15
C LEU A 26 -5.99 14.96 -1.71
N ILE A 27 -6.99 14.10 -1.63
CA ILE A 27 -8.31 14.45 -1.08
C ILE A 27 -8.16 14.72 0.43
N ASP A 28 -8.85 15.78 0.89
CA ASP A 28 -8.81 16.18 2.30
C ASP A 28 -9.62 15.25 3.22
N VAL A 29 -8.96 14.86 4.32
CA VAL A 29 -9.58 14.19 5.47
C VAL A 29 -8.99 14.78 6.75
N GLY A 30 -9.84 15.34 7.61
CA GLY A 30 -9.39 15.96 8.86
C GLY A 30 -8.49 17.19 8.66
N GLY A 31 -8.74 18.00 7.63
CA GLY A 31 -8.02 19.25 7.34
C GLY A 31 -6.67 19.08 6.64
N ARG A 32 -6.31 17.89 6.19
CA ARG A 32 -5.09 17.62 5.41
C ARG A 32 -5.28 16.47 4.42
N PRO A 33 -4.49 16.41 3.31
CA PRO A 33 -4.53 15.29 2.38
C PRO A 33 -4.36 13.91 3.03
N VAL A 34 -5.05 12.90 2.51
CA VAL A 34 -4.91 11.50 2.99
C VAL A 34 -3.45 11.08 3.02
N ILE A 35 -2.68 11.38 1.99
CA ILE A 35 -1.27 11.01 1.90
C ILE A 35 -0.41 11.67 2.99
N ASP A 36 -0.78 12.84 3.49
CA ASP A 36 -0.03 13.52 4.57
C ASP A 36 -0.12 12.75 5.89
N HIS A 37 -1.23 12.04 6.13
CA HIS A 37 -1.34 11.12 7.26
C HIS A 37 -0.35 9.96 7.13
N LEU A 38 -0.24 9.36 5.93
CA LEU A 38 0.71 8.27 5.65
C LEU A 38 2.16 8.73 5.79
N VAL A 39 2.50 9.87 5.17
CA VAL A 39 3.85 10.45 5.25
C VAL A 39 4.24 10.69 6.71
N SER A 40 3.32 11.24 7.53
CA SER A 40 3.60 11.46 8.95
C SER A 40 3.86 10.16 9.72
N ARG A 41 3.16 9.05 9.38
CA ARG A 41 3.41 7.73 9.99
C ARG A 41 4.73 7.11 9.53
N LEU A 42 5.07 7.27 8.26
CA LEU A 42 6.35 6.81 7.73
C LEU A 42 7.53 7.60 8.31
N GLN A 43 7.41 8.92 8.42
CA GLN A 43 8.43 9.77 9.04
C GLN A 43 8.68 9.48 10.53
N ALA A 44 7.71 8.85 11.21
CA ALA A 44 7.86 8.43 12.60
C ALA A 44 8.59 7.07 12.74
N VAL A 45 8.91 6.39 11.63
CA VAL A 45 9.65 5.13 11.65
C VAL A 45 11.15 5.42 11.82
N ASP A 46 11.77 4.81 12.82
CA ASP A 46 13.21 4.93 13.06
C ASP A 46 14.01 4.46 11.82
N ASP A 47 15.10 5.16 11.49
CA ASP A 47 16.00 4.85 10.38
C ASP A 47 15.35 4.84 8.99
N LEU A 48 14.12 5.36 8.83
CA LEU A 48 13.52 5.59 7.53
C LEU A 48 14.00 6.94 6.99
N ASP A 49 14.65 6.91 5.84
CA ASP A 49 15.34 8.07 5.28
C ASP A 49 14.81 8.49 3.90
N ARG A 50 13.99 7.66 3.25
CA ARG A 50 13.45 7.96 1.93
C ARG A 50 12.01 7.47 1.76
N ILE A 51 11.16 8.33 1.19
CA ILE A 51 9.77 8.03 0.84
C ILE A 51 9.58 8.33 -0.64
N ILE A 52 9.34 7.29 -1.44
CA ILE A 52 9.03 7.40 -2.87
C ILE A 52 7.53 7.33 -3.07
N VAL A 53 6.95 8.36 -3.65
CA VAL A 53 5.54 8.38 -4.04
C VAL A 53 5.45 8.12 -5.54
N VAL A 54 4.88 6.97 -5.92
CA VAL A 54 4.66 6.64 -7.33
C VAL A 54 3.29 7.16 -7.76
N ALA A 55 3.29 8.17 -8.60
CA ALA A 55 2.08 8.87 -9.08
C ALA A 55 1.84 8.64 -10.57
N SER A 56 0.61 8.92 -11.04
CA SER A 56 0.32 9.04 -12.48
C SER A 56 0.55 10.46 -12.96
N ASP A 57 0.74 10.64 -14.29
CA ASP A 57 0.86 11.95 -14.94
C ASP A 57 -0.49 12.61 -15.26
N VAL A 58 -1.58 12.18 -14.62
CA VAL A 58 -2.90 12.78 -14.82
C VAL A 58 -2.98 14.20 -14.24
N HIS A 59 -2.35 14.41 -13.08
CA HIS A 59 -2.37 15.69 -12.36
C HIS A 59 -0.97 16.13 -11.92
N PRO A 60 -0.02 16.33 -12.85
CA PRO A 60 1.38 16.58 -12.51
C PRO A 60 1.57 17.84 -11.67
N ASP A 61 0.82 18.92 -11.96
CA ASP A 61 0.91 20.15 -11.19
C ASP A 61 0.42 20.02 -9.76
N ALA A 62 -0.57 19.14 -9.49
CA ALA A 62 -1.05 18.90 -8.14
C ALA A 62 0.03 18.19 -7.31
N TRP A 63 0.68 17.19 -7.90
CA TRP A 63 1.79 16.47 -7.28
C TRP A 63 3.00 17.37 -7.04
N ALA A 64 3.41 18.17 -8.04
CA ALA A 64 4.52 19.11 -7.89
C ALA A 64 4.28 20.16 -6.80
N ARG A 65 3.02 20.67 -6.67
CA ARG A 65 2.67 21.61 -5.58
C ARG A 65 2.68 20.92 -4.22
N TRP A 66 2.24 19.66 -4.15
CA TRP A 66 2.22 18.90 -2.91
C TRP A 66 3.66 18.56 -2.47
N GLU A 67 4.51 18.04 -3.35
CA GLU A 67 5.90 17.67 -3.08
C GLU A 67 6.72 18.84 -2.54
N LYS A 68 6.57 20.06 -3.11
CA LYS A 68 7.26 21.27 -2.63
C LYS A 68 6.98 21.62 -1.15
N ARG A 69 5.96 21.06 -0.55
CA ARG A 69 5.62 21.28 0.87
C ARG A 69 6.14 20.17 1.77
N GLN A 70 6.69 19.12 1.19
CA GLN A 70 7.22 17.99 1.95
C GLN A 70 8.69 18.21 2.31
N SER A 71 9.20 17.38 3.22
CA SER A 71 10.63 17.32 3.53
C SER A 71 11.43 16.70 2.36
N GLU A 72 12.73 16.91 2.33
CA GLU A 72 13.64 16.32 1.32
C GLU A 72 13.63 14.78 1.30
N MET A 73 13.12 14.13 2.35
CA MET A 73 12.92 12.69 2.42
C MET A 73 11.87 12.20 1.42
N VAL A 74 10.91 13.04 1.02
CA VAL A 74 9.79 12.68 0.15
C VAL A 74 10.08 13.07 -1.30
N GLN A 75 10.00 12.10 -2.19
CA GLN A 75 10.19 12.30 -3.62
C GLN A 75 8.98 11.74 -4.39
N VAL A 76 8.43 12.51 -5.31
CA VAL A 76 7.39 12.04 -6.24
C VAL A 76 8.05 11.62 -7.55
N ILE A 77 7.77 10.40 -7.97
CA ILE A 77 8.09 9.91 -9.31
C ILE A 77 6.80 9.62 -10.07
N THR A 78 6.83 9.72 -11.39
CA THR A 78 5.65 9.44 -12.21
C THR A 78 5.86 8.21 -13.09
N ASN A 79 4.77 7.48 -13.33
CA ASN A 79 4.80 6.27 -14.16
C ASN A 79 4.56 6.54 -15.66
N GLY A 80 4.44 7.80 -16.09
CA GLY A 80 4.21 8.21 -17.47
C GLY A 80 2.77 8.01 -17.96
N VAL A 81 1.83 7.61 -17.08
CA VAL A 81 0.46 7.30 -17.49
C VAL A 81 -0.45 8.52 -17.31
N THR A 82 -1.09 8.94 -18.42
CA THR A 82 -2.02 10.08 -18.47
C THR A 82 -3.47 9.66 -18.68
N ARG A 83 -3.75 8.41 -19.04
CA ARG A 83 -5.10 7.91 -19.36
C ARG A 83 -5.34 6.55 -18.71
N PHE A 84 -6.56 6.33 -18.21
CA PHE A 84 -6.96 5.10 -17.53
C PHE A 84 -6.68 3.82 -18.34
N LYS A 85 -6.92 3.86 -19.66
CA LYS A 85 -6.70 2.69 -20.54
C LYS A 85 -5.24 2.26 -20.68
N ASP A 86 -4.31 3.18 -20.38
CA ASP A 86 -2.86 2.97 -20.53
C ASP A 86 -2.21 2.61 -19.17
N ARG A 87 -3.01 2.36 -18.12
CA ARG A 87 -2.50 2.06 -16.77
C ARG A 87 -1.58 0.83 -16.78
N ARG A 88 -0.49 0.94 -16.04
CA ARG A 88 0.51 -0.13 -15.92
C ARG A 88 0.18 -1.15 -14.84
N GLY A 89 -0.66 -0.76 -13.88
CA GLY A 89 -1.03 -1.56 -12.73
C GLY A 89 -0.14 -1.35 -11.50
N ALA A 90 -0.72 -1.62 -10.34
CA ALA A 90 -0.08 -1.34 -9.05
C ALA A 90 1.25 -2.09 -8.84
N ILE A 91 1.42 -3.25 -9.46
CA ILE A 91 2.66 -4.03 -9.33
C ILE A 91 3.79 -3.45 -10.18
N ALA A 92 3.50 -2.95 -11.39
CA ALA A 92 4.50 -2.23 -12.17
C ALA A 92 4.93 -0.93 -11.46
N ASP A 93 3.98 -0.22 -10.84
CA ASP A 93 4.25 0.97 -10.03
C ASP A 93 5.09 0.63 -8.79
N LEU A 94 4.84 -0.52 -8.15
CA LEU A 94 5.67 -1.04 -7.06
C LEU A 94 7.13 -1.23 -7.52
N GLY A 95 7.34 -1.88 -8.67
CA GLY A 95 8.67 -2.08 -9.24
C GLY A 95 9.40 -0.76 -9.48
N LEU A 96 8.70 0.26 -10.03
CA LEU A 96 9.25 1.59 -10.22
C LEU A 96 9.69 2.22 -8.89
N GLY A 97 8.85 2.13 -7.85
CA GLY A 97 9.17 2.69 -6.54
C GLY A 97 10.34 1.98 -5.85
N LEU A 98 10.40 0.65 -5.93
CA LEU A 98 11.50 -0.12 -5.35
C LEU A 98 12.84 0.12 -6.04
N ALA A 99 12.83 0.37 -7.36
CA ALA A 99 14.04 0.68 -8.12
C ALA A 99 14.71 2.01 -7.70
N GLU A 100 13.97 2.90 -7.03
CA GLU A 100 14.49 4.17 -6.49
C GLU A 100 15.11 3.99 -5.09
N LEU A 101 14.94 2.85 -4.46
CA LEU A 101 15.54 2.54 -3.16
C LEU A 101 16.89 1.82 -3.32
N ASP A 102 17.69 1.81 -2.26
CA ASP A 102 18.94 1.06 -2.27
C ASP A 102 18.67 -0.44 -2.45
N PRO A 103 19.35 -1.14 -3.36
CA PRO A 103 19.13 -2.56 -3.59
C PRO A 103 19.27 -3.40 -2.33
N GLY A 104 18.26 -4.19 -2.02
CA GLY A 104 18.23 -5.04 -0.83
C GLY A 104 18.02 -4.33 0.51
N ALA A 105 17.75 -3.01 0.49
CA ALA A 105 17.38 -2.28 1.70
C ALA A 105 15.98 -2.73 2.19
N PRO A 106 15.70 -2.61 3.49
CA PRO A 106 14.34 -2.78 3.99
C PRO A 106 13.39 -1.74 3.38
N ALA A 107 12.16 -2.14 3.06
CA ALA A 107 11.16 -1.25 2.53
C ALA A 107 9.76 -1.46 3.15
N LEU A 108 9.08 -0.35 3.40
CA LEU A 108 7.64 -0.29 3.67
C LEU A 108 6.91 0.08 2.38
N VAL A 109 5.83 -0.63 2.05
CA VAL A 109 4.98 -0.31 0.90
C VAL A 109 3.57 -0.07 1.38
N VAL A 110 2.98 1.05 0.99
CA VAL A 110 1.62 1.44 1.42
C VAL A 110 0.83 1.97 0.22
N ALA A 111 -0.44 1.61 0.11
CA ALA A 111 -1.33 2.24 -0.87
C ALA A 111 -1.66 3.67 -0.45
N GLY A 112 -1.57 4.62 -1.37
CA GLY A 112 -1.74 6.05 -1.12
C GLY A 112 -3.16 6.48 -0.74
N ASP A 113 -4.12 5.59 -0.83
CA ASP A 113 -5.51 5.77 -0.42
C ASP A 113 -5.85 5.13 0.93
N ASN A 114 -4.85 4.54 1.59
CA ASN A 114 -4.99 4.01 2.94
C ASN A 114 -4.83 5.13 3.96
N LEU A 115 -5.74 5.18 4.90
CA LEU A 115 -5.66 6.04 6.07
C LEU A 115 -5.56 5.14 7.30
N LEU A 116 -4.44 5.22 8.00
CA LEU A 116 -4.17 4.33 9.13
C LEU A 116 -3.59 5.10 10.32
N ASP A 117 -3.93 4.61 11.51
CA ASP A 117 -3.42 5.12 12.79
C ASP A 117 -2.68 3.98 13.49
N GLU A 118 -1.46 3.69 13.00
CA GLU A 118 -0.67 2.52 13.37
C GLU A 118 0.82 2.88 13.49
N ASP A 119 1.54 2.18 14.36
CA ASP A 119 2.99 2.24 14.44
C ASP A 119 3.63 1.32 13.40
N LEU A 120 3.93 1.86 12.23
CA LEU A 120 4.59 1.12 11.14
C LEU A 120 6.00 0.64 11.51
N GLY A 121 6.69 1.35 12.42
CA GLY A 121 8.02 0.96 12.91
C GLY A 121 7.99 -0.35 13.69
N HIS A 122 6.91 -0.62 14.44
CA HIS A 122 6.73 -1.91 15.12
C HIS A 122 6.67 -3.07 14.12
N HIS A 123 5.88 -2.94 13.06
CA HIS A 123 5.75 -3.97 12.02
C HIS A 123 7.05 -4.18 11.25
N LEU A 124 7.80 -3.10 10.96
CA LEU A 124 9.12 -3.17 10.35
C LEU A 124 10.08 -3.96 11.23
N LYS A 125 10.20 -3.61 12.51
CA LYS A 125 11.08 -4.31 13.47
C LYS A 125 10.74 -5.81 13.58
N LYS A 126 9.44 -6.16 13.60
CA LYS A 126 8.98 -7.56 13.61
C LYS A 126 9.40 -8.32 12.35
N ALA A 127 9.25 -7.72 11.17
CA ALA A 127 9.62 -8.33 9.90
C ALA A 127 11.15 -8.50 9.77
N LEU A 128 11.92 -7.49 10.18
CA LEU A 128 13.39 -7.55 10.20
C LEU A 128 13.90 -8.65 11.13
N ALA A 129 13.34 -8.78 12.33
CA ALA A 129 13.72 -9.82 13.28
C ALA A 129 13.44 -11.24 12.75
N GLY A 130 12.39 -11.40 11.95
CA GLY A 130 12.04 -12.67 11.30
C GLY A 130 12.72 -12.89 9.95
N ASP A 131 13.44 -11.92 9.41
CA ASP A 131 14.04 -11.90 8.05
C ASP A 131 13.08 -12.42 6.97
N ARG A 132 11.80 -12.06 7.07
CA ARG A 132 10.74 -12.47 6.13
C ARG A 132 9.82 -11.29 5.76
N PRO A 133 9.36 -11.20 4.50
CA PRO A 133 8.32 -10.26 4.13
C PRO A 133 7.08 -10.42 5.00
N ALA A 134 6.34 -9.33 5.19
CA ALA A 134 5.08 -9.37 5.92
C ALA A 134 4.00 -8.56 5.21
N VAL A 135 2.77 -9.08 5.24
CA VAL A 135 1.56 -8.35 4.87
C VAL A 135 0.85 -7.89 6.14
N LEU A 136 0.47 -6.62 6.20
CA LEU A 136 -0.34 -6.12 7.28
C LEU A 136 -1.80 -6.48 7.02
N CYS A 137 -2.51 -6.91 8.06
CA CYS A 137 -3.89 -7.36 7.95
C CYS A 137 -4.73 -6.86 9.11
N ARG A 138 -6.04 -6.84 8.88
CA ARG A 138 -7.06 -6.57 9.91
C ARG A 138 -7.77 -7.87 10.24
N ASP A 139 -8.08 -8.04 11.52
CA ASP A 139 -9.04 -9.05 11.95
C ASP A 139 -10.44 -8.42 11.94
N LEU A 140 -11.31 -8.91 11.08
CA LEU A 140 -12.70 -8.45 10.91
C LEU A 140 -13.70 -9.33 11.67
N GLY A 141 -13.24 -10.35 12.40
CA GLY A 141 -14.12 -11.33 13.06
C GLY A 141 -15.03 -12.03 12.03
N ASP A 142 -16.32 -12.10 12.35
CA ASP A 142 -17.32 -12.75 11.50
C ASP A 142 -17.86 -11.85 10.38
N ASP A 143 -17.49 -10.56 10.35
CA ASP A 143 -18.05 -9.54 9.45
C ASP A 143 -17.16 -9.26 8.22
N VAL A 144 -16.58 -10.29 7.60
CA VAL A 144 -15.76 -10.12 6.38
C VAL A 144 -16.68 -9.94 5.18
N PRO A 145 -16.71 -8.76 4.54
CA PRO A 145 -17.58 -8.53 3.39
C PRO A 145 -17.08 -9.30 2.15
N PRO A 146 -17.98 -10.04 1.46
CA PRO A 146 -17.65 -10.76 0.23
C PRO A 146 -17.07 -9.85 -0.85
N GLY A 147 -16.11 -10.36 -1.62
CA GLY A 147 -15.55 -9.70 -2.81
C GLY A 147 -14.79 -8.41 -2.56
N ARG A 148 -14.50 -8.04 -1.30
CA ARG A 148 -13.95 -6.71 -0.97
C ARG A 148 -12.45 -6.71 -0.70
N PHE A 149 -11.97 -7.62 0.12
CA PHE A 149 -10.57 -7.66 0.58
C PHE A 149 -9.87 -8.95 0.16
N GLY A 150 -8.54 -8.88 0.03
CA GLY A 150 -7.72 -10.08 0.01
C GLY A 150 -7.85 -10.80 1.36
N GLU A 151 -8.12 -12.10 1.33
CA GLU A 151 -8.23 -12.94 2.50
C GLU A 151 -6.91 -13.64 2.78
N ILE A 152 -6.50 -13.70 4.05
CA ILE A 152 -5.29 -14.38 4.50
C ILE A 152 -5.66 -15.49 5.47
N THR A 153 -5.12 -16.69 5.26
CA THR A 153 -5.08 -17.74 6.27
C THR A 153 -3.64 -17.91 6.75
N VAL A 154 -3.45 -18.02 8.05
CA VAL A 154 -2.13 -18.17 8.67
C VAL A 154 -2.05 -19.42 9.51
N ASP A 155 -0.82 -19.90 9.74
CA ASP A 155 -0.51 -20.91 10.73
C ASP A 155 -0.31 -20.31 12.14
N ASP A 156 0.03 -21.16 13.13
CA ASP A 156 0.27 -20.76 14.53
C ASP A 156 1.47 -19.81 14.71
N SER A 157 2.30 -19.66 13.69
CA SER A 157 3.47 -18.74 13.66
C SER A 157 3.21 -17.44 12.93
N ASP A 158 1.94 -17.12 12.62
CA ASP A 158 1.54 -16.01 11.76
C ASP A 158 2.17 -16.08 10.34
N THR A 159 2.48 -17.27 9.81
CA THR A 159 2.93 -17.43 8.43
C THR A 159 1.73 -17.59 7.51
N VAL A 160 1.72 -16.86 6.41
CA VAL A 160 0.67 -16.97 5.37
C VAL A 160 0.76 -18.34 4.70
N ILE A 161 -0.26 -19.16 4.90
CA ILE A 161 -0.40 -20.48 4.26
C ILE A 161 -1.36 -20.47 3.08
N ARG A 162 -2.22 -19.44 3.01
CA ARG A 162 -3.16 -19.25 1.90
C ARG A 162 -3.48 -17.76 1.75
N PHE A 163 -3.52 -17.32 0.50
CA PHE A 163 -4.02 -15.99 0.13
C PHE A 163 -5.09 -16.14 -0.95
N ARG A 164 -6.24 -15.49 -0.78
CA ARG A 164 -7.30 -15.43 -1.79
C ARG A 164 -7.67 -13.98 -2.08
N GLU A 165 -7.58 -13.58 -3.34
CA GLU A 165 -7.95 -12.22 -3.74
C GLU A 165 -9.47 -12.10 -3.82
N LYS A 166 -10.05 -11.27 -2.95
CA LYS A 166 -11.46 -10.89 -2.94
C LYS A 166 -12.45 -12.06 -3.11
N PRO A 167 -12.41 -13.07 -2.24
CA PRO A 167 -13.29 -14.22 -2.37
C PRO A 167 -14.75 -13.84 -2.13
N GLU A 168 -15.66 -14.41 -2.92
CA GLU A 168 -17.11 -14.25 -2.73
C GLU A 168 -17.60 -14.93 -1.43
N HIS A 169 -16.88 -15.93 -0.95
CA HIS A 169 -17.13 -16.62 0.31
C HIS A 169 -15.86 -16.59 1.15
N PRO A 170 -15.68 -15.57 2.02
CA PRO A 170 -14.56 -15.52 2.96
C PRO A 170 -14.61 -16.69 3.97
N GLU A 171 -13.46 -17.28 4.27
CA GLU A 171 -13.31 -18.40 5.21
C GLU A 171 -12.38 -18.03 6.38
N SER A 172 -11.69 -16.89 6.30
CA SER A 172 -10.79 -16.37 7.33
C SER A 172 -11.20 -14.95 7.72
N PRO A 173 -11.11 -14.58 9.01
CA PRO A 173 -11.37 -13.23 9.47
C PRO A 173 -10.30 -12.22 9.05
N LEU A 174 -9.14 -12.67 8.56
CA LEU A 174 -8.01 -11.79 8.28
C LEU A 174 -8.10 -11.20 6.88
N ALA A 175 -8.34 -9.90 6.83
CA ALA A 175 -8.36 -9.09 5.61
C ALA A 175 -7.00 -8.42 5.38
N ALA A 176 -6.37 -8.69 4.23
CA ALA A 176 -5.15 -8.01 3.81
C ALA A 176 -5.40 -6.53 3.61
N THR A 177 -4.48 -5.70 4.10
CA THR A 177 -4.38 -4.30 3.71
C THR A 177 -3.30 -4.17 2.62
N CYS A 178 -3.39 -3.15 1.79
CA CYS A 178 -2.31 -2.89 0.82
C CYS A 178 -1.13 -2.20 1.52
N THR A 179 -0.62 -2.86 2.58
CA THR A 179 0.54 -2.42 3.36
C THR A 179 1.45 -3.61 3.57
N TYR A 180 2.69 -3.49 3.13
CA TYR A 180 3.68 -4.57 3.12
C TYR A 180 5.00 -4.12 3.72
N VAL A 181 5.72 -5.07 4.30
CA VAL A 181 7.09 -4.87 4.78
C VAL A 181 8.00 -5.88 4.09
N PHE A 182 9.06 -5.40 3.50
CA PHE A 182 10.10 -6.22 2.89
C PHE A 182 11.41 -5.99 3.64
N PRO A 183 11.94 -6.97 4.40
CA PRO A 183 13.26 -6.87 5.04
C PRO A 183 14.38 -6.65 4.02
N ARG A 184 14.19 -7.18 2.81
CA ARG A 184 15.06 -7.00 1.64
C ARG A 184 14.17 -6.77 0.44
N ALA A 185 13.97 -5.50 0.10
CA ALA A 185 13.18 -5.14 -1.06
C ALA A 185 13.89 -5.54 -2.35
N SER A 186 13.15 -6.06 -3.30
CA SER A 186 13.66 -6.51 -4.58
C SER A 186 12.69 -6.17 -5.69
N ASP A 187 13.10 -5.29 -6.58
CA ASP A 187 12.44 -5.05 -7.86
C ASP A 187 12.50 -6.27 -8.79
N ALA A 188 13.52 -7.14 -8.62
CA ALA A 188 13.63 -8.41 -9.34
C ALA A 188 12.50 -9.39 -8.99
N ASP A 189 12.01 -9.43 -7.75
CA ASP A 189 10.83 -10.23 -7.40
C ASP A 189 9.59 -9.75 -8.17
N VAL A 190 9.43 -8.43 -8.29
CA VAL A 190 8.34 -7.81 -9.05
C VAL A 190 8.47 -8.14 -10.53
N ALA A 191 9.68 -8.02 -11.10
CA ALA A 191 9.93 -8.36 -12.50
C ALA A 191 9.65 -9.84 -12.78
N THR A 192 10.05 -10.75 -11.89
CA THR A 192 9.78 -12.19 -12.00
C THR A 192 8.28 -12.47 -11.95
N TYR A 193 7.56 -11.88 -10.98
CA TYR A 193 6.11 -12.04 -10.88
C TYR A 193 5.38 -11.61 -12.16
N LEU A 194 5.77 -10.47 -12.73
CA LEU A 194 5.17 -9.96 -13.97
C LEU A 194 5.52 -10.83 -15.20
N ALA A 195 6.71 -11.44 -15.22
CA ALA A 195 7.11 -12.37 -16.28
C ALA A 195 6.38 -13.73 -16.18
N ASP A 196 5.94 -14.13 -14.98
CA ASP A 196 5.15 -15.34 -14.71
C ASP A 196 3.63 -15.12 -14.91
N ASP A 197 3.23 -14.22 -15.82
CA ASP A 197 1.83 -13.85 -16.08
C ASP A 197 1.07 -13.29 -14.84
N GLY A 198 1.79 -12.72 -13.90
CA GLY A 198 1.22 -12.09 -12.70
C GLY A 198 0.27 -10.94 -13.05
N HIS A 199 -0.85 -10.86 -12.32
CA HIS A 199 -1.83 -9.78 -12.50
C HIS A 199 -1.26 -8.43 -12.10
N VAL A 200 -1.11 -7.52 -13.06
CA VAL A 200 -0.50 -6.19 -12.88
C VAL A 200 -1.21 -5.30 -11.84
N ASP A 201 -2.52 -5.48 -11.66
CA ASP A 201 -3.36 -4.67 -10.73
C ASP A 201 -3.71 -5.41 -9.43
N SER A 202 -3.00 -6.50 -9.09
CA SER A 202 -3.30 -7.31 -7.92
C SER A 202 -2.11 -7.37 -6.94
N PRO A 203 -1.94 -6.39 -6.05
CA PRO A 203 -0.93 -6.48 -4.99
C PRO A 203 -1.08 -7.73 -4.12
N GLY A 204 -2.33 -8.16 -3.85
CA GLY A 204 -2.58 -9.42 -3.15
C GLY A 204 -2.14 -10.64 -3.93
N GLY A 205 -2.30 -10.64 -5.26
CA GLY A 205 -1.79 -11.70 -6.14
C GLY A 205 -0.25 -11.82 -6.08
N PHE A 206 0.45 -10.70 -5.98
CA PHE A 206 1.90 -10.70 -5.76
C PHE A 206 2.28 -11.32 -4.42
N ILE A 207 1.56 -11.02 -3.35
CA ILE A 207 1.79 -11.62 -2.03
C ILE A 207 1.48 -13.13 -2.05
N ALA A 208 0.41 -13.55 -2.74
CA ALA A 208 0.09 -14.97 -2.92
C ALA A 208 1.23 -15.71 -3.66
N TRP A 209 1.72 -15.16 -4.76
CA TRP A 209 2.86 -15.69 -5.50
C TRP A 209 4.12 -15.75 -4.63
N LEU A 210 4.42 -14.67 -3.90
CA LEU A 210 5.60 -14.59 -3.03
C LEU A 210 5.55 -15.63 -1.92
N SER A 211 4.36 -15.88 -1.32
CA SER A 211 4.17 -16.87 -0.27
C SER A 211 4.38 -18.31 -0.73
N ALA A 212 4.25 -18.56 -2.03
CA ALA A 212 4.59 -19.85 -2.64
C ALA A 212 6.10 -20.03 -2.87
N GLN A 213 6.87 -18.94 -2.90
CA GLN A 213 8.32 -18.96 -3.11
C GLN A 213 9.10 -18.99 -1.78
N ARG A 214 8.58 -18.28 -0.77
CA ARG A 214 9.23 -18.17 0.55
C ARG A 214 8.21 -17.78 1.63
N PRO A 215 8.52 -18.04 2.93
CA PRO A 215 7.63 -17.67 4.02
C PRO A 215 7.33 -16.17 4.02
N VAL A 216 6.04 -15.81 4.06
CA VAL A 216 5.53 -14.46 4.25
C VAL A 216 4.77 -14.42 5.56
N GLY A 217 5.07 -13.44 6.42
CA GLY A 217 4.36 -13.24 7.68
C GLY A 217 3.08 -12.43 7.51
N ALA A 218 2.12 -12.63 8.39
CA ALA A 218 1.04 -11.71 8.61
C ALA A 218 1.28 -10.89 9.88
N SER A 219 0.98 -9.59 9.84
CA SER A 219 1.11 -8.71 10.99
C SER A 219 -0.20 -7.93 11.18
N ARG A 220 -0.88 -8.18 12.32
CA ARG A 220 -2.19 -7.59 12.57
C ARG A 220 -2.07 -6.13 12.95
N LEU A 221 -2.88 -5.28 12.29
CA LEU A 221 -3.07 -3.89 12.68
C LEU A 221 -3.89 -3.84 13.98
N THR A 222 -3.55 -2.93 14.86
CA THR A 222 -4.26 -2.65 16.12
C THR A 222 -4.96 -1.30 16.10
N GLY A 223 -4.50 -0.39 15.26
CA GLY A 223 -5.05 0.94 15.07
C GLY A 223 -6.21 1.02 14.07
N ARG A 224 -6.73 2.23 13.91
CA ARG A 224 -7.76 2.50 12.89
C ARG A 224 -7.19 2.38 11.50
N TYR A 225 -8.00 1.84 10.59
CA TYR A 225 -7.64 1.70 9.17
C TYR A 225 -8.86 1.94 8.30
N PHE A 226 -8.69 2.74 7.25
CA PHE A 226 -9.68 3.00 6.20
C PHE A 226 -9.02 2.86 4.82
N ASP A 227 -9.65 2.07 3.96
CA ASP A 227 -9.39 2.08 2.52
C ASP A 227 -10.38 3.06 1.88
N ILE A 228 -9.90 4.22 1.43
CA ILE A 228 -10.75 5.25 0.83
C ILE A 228 -11.05 4.87 -0.60
N GLY A 229 -11.94 3.91 -0.79
CA GLY A 229 -12.30 3.35 -2.09
C GLY A 229 -13.45 4.06 -2.81
N ASN A 230 -14.36 4.72 -2.07
CA ASN A 230 -15.58 5.35 -2.56
C ASN A 230 -16.04 6.48 -1.64
N HIS A 231 -17.18 7.13 -1.95
CA HIS A 231 -17.71 8.24 -1.17
C HIS A 231 -18.13 7.85 0.25
N GLU A 232 -18.62 6.62 0.46
CA GLU A 232 -19.03 6.11 1.76
C GLU A 232 -17.81 5.97 2.70
N THR A 233 -16.76 5.24 2.25
CA THR A 233 -15.54 5.07 3.05
C THR A 233 -14.79 6.39 3.26
N LEU A 234 -14.90 7.35 2.33
CA LEU A 234 -14.39 8.71 2.53
C LEU A 234 -15.17 9.45 3.63
N ALA A 235 -16.50 9.32 3.67
CA ALA A 235 -17.31 9.95 4.73
C ALA A 235 -17.02 9.35 6.10
N GLU A 236 -16.87 8.02 6.20
CA GLU A 236 -16.46 7.33 7.43
C GLU A 236 -15.08 7.81 7.92
N ALA A 237 -14.10 7.88 7.00
CA ALA A 237 -12.76 8.37 7.32
C ALA A 237 -12.79 9.82 7.83
N ARG A 238 -13.57 10.71 7.19
CA ARG A 238 -13.74 12.09 7.63
C ARG A 238 -14.36 12.22 9.01
N ALA A 239 -15.33 11.36 9.34
CA ALA A 239 -15.94 11.33 10.66
C ALA A 239 -14.98 10.84 11.76
N ALA A 240 -14.04 9.96 11.41
CA ALA A 240 -13.10 9.37 12.35
C ALA A 240 -11.82 10.21 12.57
N PHE A 241 -11.47 11.10 11.63
CA PHE A 241 -10.25 11.92 11.65
C PHE A 241 -10.61 13.42 11.63
N THR A 242 -11.45 13.84 12.56
CA THR A 242 -11.80 15.26 12.82
C THR A 242 -10.82 15.93 13.74
#